data_766eeecbc78b21e7f1ea959f3f7eeac7
#
_entry.id   766eeecbc78b21e7f1ea959f3f7eeac7
#
_cell.length_a   1.000
_cell.length_b   1.000
_cell.length_c   1.000
_cell.angle_alpha   90.00
_cell.angle_beta   90.00
_cell.angle_gamma   90.00
#
_symmetry.space_group_name_H-M   'P 1'
#
loop_
_entity.id
_entity.type
_entity.pdbx_description
1 polymer ?
#
loop_
_entity_poly.entity_id
_entity_poly.type
_entity_poly.pdbx_seq_one_letter_code
_entity_poly.pdbx_strand_id
1 'polypeptide(L)' 'MMYLQKNFNYLKFREDLSFRKIAKETGINTNTLQILSKKHDENMRIEVVLKLADFFQVSLDGFVKKDLTTHF' A
#
# COMPACT_ATOMS: atom_id res chain seq x y z
N MET A 1 11.41 3.65 1.09
CA MET A 1 10.42 2.87 0.33
C MET A 1 9.91 3.72 -0.82
N MET A 2 10.68 3.75 -1.86
CA MET A 2 10.55 4.72 -2.93
C MET A 2 9.19 4.75 -3.62
N TYR A 3 8.60 3.60 -3.88
CA TYR A 3 7.35 3.51 -4.63
C TYR A 3 6.14 3.09 -3.80
N LEU A 4 6.30 3.00 -2.48
CA LEU A 4 5.24 2.49 -1.62
C LEU A 4 3.94 3.29 -1.73
N GLN A 5 4.01 4.61 -1.57
CA GLN A 5 2.83 5.46 -1.64
C GLN A 5 2.15 5.37 -3.02
N LYS A 6 2.94 5.50 -4.06
CA LYS A 6 2.43 5.46 -5.43
C LYS A 6 1.75 4.13 -5.74
N ASN A 7 2.41 3.04 -5.39
CA ASN A 7 1.86 1.70 -5.65
C ASN A 7 0.62 1.43 -4.81
N PHE A 8 0.62 1.85 -3.55
CA PHE A 8 -0.54 1.69 -2.70
C PHE A 8 -1.77 2.40 -3.30
N ASN A 9 -1.60 3.66 -3.69
CA ASN A 9 -2.70 4.43 -4.27
C ASN A 9 -3.17 3.82 -5.60
N TYR A 10 -2.24 3.37 -6.42
CA TYR A 10 -2.55 2.72 -7.69
C TYR A 10 -3.36 1.44 -7.49
N LEU A 11 -2.89 0.57 -6.60
CA LEU A 11 -3.57 -0.71 -6.36
C LEU A 11 -4.95 -0.49 -5.72
N LYS A 12 -5.03 0.45 -4.79
CA LYS A 12 -6.31 0.80 -4.17
C LYS A 12 -7.31 1.28 -5.21
N PHE A 13 -6.88 2.14 -6.11
CA PHE A 13 -7.73 2.67 -7.16
C PHE A 13 -8.14 1.58 -8.16
N ARG A 14 -7.17 0.79 -8.60
CA ARG A 14 -7.41 -0.28 -9.57
C ARG A 14 -8.42 -1.30 -9.05
N GLU A 15 -8.32 -1.64 -7.76
CA GLU A 15 -9.20 -2.62 -7.13
C GLU A 15 -10.49 -2.00 -6.60
N ASP A 16 -10.65 -0.70 -6.76
CA ASP A 16 -11.84 0.05 -6.28
C ASP A 16 -12.08 -0.16 -4.79
N LEU A 17 -11.03 -0.01 -3.99
CA LEU A 17 -11.10 -0.28 -2.56
C LEU A 17 -11.18 1.02 -1.76
N SER A 18 -11.92 0.97 -0.64
CA SER A 18 -11.93 2.07 0.33
C SER A 18 -10.90 1.79 1.42
N PHE A 19 -10.52 2.83 2.15
CA PHE A 19 -9.66 2.65 3.32
C PHE A 19 -10.31 1.73 4.35
N ARG A 20 -11.63 1.84 4.52
CA ARG A 20 -12.37 0.99 5.48
C ARG A 20 -12.28 -0.48 5.09
N LYS A 21 -12.42 -0.78 3.82
CA LYS A 21 -12.33 -2.16 3.33
C LYS A 21 -10.94 -2.73 3.56
N ILE A 22 -9.92 -1.97 3.21
CA ILE A 22 -8.54 -2.41 3.41
C ILE A 22 -8.26 -2.60 4.91
N ALA A 23 -8.69 -1.66 5.73
CA ALA A 23 -8.50 -1.75 7.18
C ALA A 23 -9.17 -3.00 7.76
N LYS A 24 -10.37 -3.29 7.30
CA LYS A 24 -11.11 -4.46 7.76
C LYS A 24 -10.38 -5.75 7.40
N GLU A 25 -9.87 -5.84 6.19
CA GLU A 25 -9.22 -7.06 5.70
C GLU A 25 -7.82 -7.26 6.26
N THR A 26 -7.11 -6.18 6.54
CA THR A 26 -5.71 -6.25 6.98
C THR A 26 -5.53 -6.06 8.47
N GLY A 27 -6.52 -5.49 9.14
CA GLY A 27 -6.37 -5.11 10.54
C GLY A 27 -5.58 -3.82 10.75
N ILE A 28 -5.23 -3.11 9.69
CA ILE A 28 -4.49 -1.87 9.78
C ILE A 28 -5.46 -0.72 10.04
N ASN A 29 -5.08 0.20 10.92
CA ASN A 29 -5.89 1.37 11.24
C ASN A 29 -6.10 2.24 10.00
N THR A 30 -7.33 2.72 9.78
CA THR A 30 -7.63 3.57 8.63
C THR A 30 -6.79 4.84 8.61
N ASN A 31 -6.49 5.39 9.78
CA ASN A 31 -5.65 6.59 9.87
C ASN A 31 -4.26 6.33 9.30
N THR A 32 -3.69 5.16 9.59
CA THR A 32 -2.40 4.76 9.04
C THR A 32 -2.46 4.68 7.52
N LEU A 33 -3.54 4.11 7.00
CA LEU A 33 -3.73 4.00 5.55
C LEU A 33 -3.87 5.37 4.89
N GLN A 34 -4.59 6.29 5.53
CA GLN A 34 -4.74 7.64 5.01
C GLN A 34 -3.42 8.38 4.99
N ILE A 35 -2.61 8.23 6.03
CA ILE A 35 -1.28 8.85 6.08
C ILE A 35 -0.41 8.29 4.96
N LEU A 36 -0.41 6.98 4.78
CA LEU A 36 0.36 6.33 3.71
C LEU A 36 -0.05 6.85 2.34
N SER A 37 -1.35 7.05 2.13
CA SER A 37 -1.88 7.53 0.87
C SER A 37 -1.48 8.97 0.56
N LYS A 38 -1.37 9.81 1.59
CA LYS A 38 -1.15 11.25 1.43
C LYS A 38 0.28 11.68 1.54
N LYS A 39 1.11 10.94 2.26
CA LYS A 39 2.48 11.33 2.54
C LYS A 39 3.46 10.26 2.09
N HIS A 40 4.58 10.72 1.56
CA HIS A 40 5.71 9.85 1.28
C HIS A 40 6.45 9.61 2.59
N ASP A 41 6.11 8.53 3.28
CA ASP A 41 6.67 8.22 4.58
C ASP A 41 7.69 7.08 4.46
N GLU A 42 8.97 7.42 4.61
CA GLU A 42 10.04 6.44 4.53
C GLU A 42 10.20 5.66 5.84
N ASN A 43 9.49 6.06 6.88
CA ASN A 43 9.54 5.42 8.18
C ASN A 43 8.33 4.53 8.45
N MET A 44 7.58 4.19 7.42
CA MET A 44 6.44 3.31 7.57
C MET A 44 6.90 1.97 8.14
N ARG A 45 6.15 1.45 9.11
CA ARG A 45 6.50 0.18 9.75
C ARG A 45 6.48 -0.95 8.73
N ILE A 46 7.51 -1.78 8.78
CA ILE A 46 7.61 -2.90 7.84
C ILE A 46 6.43 -3.86 7.97
N GLU A 47 5.90 -4.05 9.16
CA GLU A 47 4.76 -4.95 9.36
C GLU A 47 3.51 -4.45 8.62
N VAL A 48 3.32 -3.13 8.53
CA VAL A 48 2.21 -2.56 7.76
C VAL A 48 2.43 -2.83 6.29
N VAL A 49 3.65 -2.61 5.81
CA VAL A 49 4.00 -2.83 4.39
C VAL A 49 3.82 -4.30 4.02
N LEU A 50 4.25 -5.21 4.90
CA LEU A 50 4.10 -6.65 4.66
C LEU A 50 2.64 -7.06 4.56
N LYS A 51 1.79 -6.55 5.44
CA LYS A 51 0.37 -6.85 5.41
C LYS A 51 -0.28 -6.35 4.13
N LEU A 52 0.09 -5.17 3.67
CA LEU A 52 -0.44 -4.62 2.44
C LEU A 52 0.04 -5.37 1.21
N ALA A 53 1.33 -5.73 1.17
CA ALA A 53 1.87 -6.52 0.07
C ALA A 53 1.14 -7.86 -0.02
N ASP A 54 0.92 -8.51 1.12
CA ASP A 54 0.19 -9.76 1.17
C ASP A 54 -1.26 -9.59 0.73
N PHE A 55 -1.91 -8.54 1.19
CA PHE A 55 -3.30 -8.25 0.83
C PHE A 55 -3.45 -8.05 -0.68
N PHE A 56 -2.55 -7.29 -1.29
CA PHE A 56 -2.59 -7.04 -2.73
C PHE A 56 -1.94 -8.16 -3.54
N GLN A 57 -1.36 -9.15 -2.89
CA GLN A 57 -0.70 -10.29 -3.52
C GLN A 57 0.43 -9.86 -4.46
N VAL A 58 1.23 -8.92 -3.98
CA VAL A 58 2.45 -8.48 -4.66
C VAL A 58 3.64 -8.79 -3.76
N SER A 59 4.81 -8.94 -4.36
CA SER A 59 6.01 -9.14 -3.55
C SER A 59 6.34 -7.86 -2.79
N LEU A 60 6.96 -8.01 -1.63
CA LEU A 60 7.40 -6.85 -0.85
C LEU A 60 8.34 -5.98 -1.68
N ASP A 61 9.29 -6.62 -2.34
CA ASP A 61 10.27 -5.93 -3.16
C ASP A 61 9.60 -5.15 -4.30
N GLY A 62 8.67 -5.78 -4.99
CA GLY A 62 7.92 -5.13 -6.06
C GLY A 62 7.09 -3.95 -5.55
N PHE A 63 6.50 -4.12 -4.37
CA PHE A 63 5.63 -3.10 -3.80
C PHE A 63 6.40 -1.82 -3.45
N VAL A 64 7.62 -1.96 -2.93
CA VAL A 64 8.39 -0.81 -2.44
C VAL A 64 9.44 -0.29 -3.40
N LYS A 65 9.96 -1.12 -4.30
CA LYS A 65 11.09 -0.76 -5.15
C LYS A 65 10.75 -0.62 -6.62
N LYS A 66 9.63 -1.13 -7.07
CA LYS A 66 9.25 -1.10 -8.48
C LYS A 66 8.03 -0.24 -8.69
N ASP A 67 8.01 0.49 -9.78
CA ASP A 67 6.86 1.32 -10.14
C ASP A 67 5.83 0.44 -10.85
N LEU A 68 4.82 0.02 -10.11
CA LEU A 68 3.78 -0.86 -10.64
C LEU A 68 2.84 -0.15 -11.61
N THR A 69 2.85 1.18 -11.60
CA THR A 69 1.96 1.94 -12.47
C THR A 69 2.42 1.97 -13.92
N THR A 70 3.69 1.66 -14.18
CA THR A 70 4.26 1.64 -15.52
C THR A 70 4.28 0.24 -16.12
N HIS A 71 3.66 -0.69 -15.45
CA HIS A 71 3.63 -2.07 -15.89
C HIS A 71 2.60 -2.29 -17.00
N PHE A 72 2.98 -3.03 -17.99
CA PHE A 72 2.11 -3.42 -19.10
C PHE A 72 2.16 -4.91 -19.32
#